data_f21b9af5a91a67a08f21807ef349b3dc
#
_entry.id   f21b9af5a91a67a08f21807ef349b3dc
#
_cell.length_a   1.000
_cell.length_b   1.000
_cell.length_c   1.000
_cell.angle_alpha   90.00
_cell.angle_beta   90.00
_cell.angle_gamma   90.00
#
_symmetry.space_group_name_H-M   'P 1'
#
loop_
_entity.id
_entity.type
_entity.pdbx_description
1 polymer ?
#
loop_
_entity_poly.entity_id
_entity_poly.type
_entity_poly.pdbx_seq_one_letter_code
_entity_poly.pdbx_strand_id
1 'polypeptide(L)'
;YNWNDYDGIDVKGKTVVILINDPGFDTGRLNLFNGKAMTYYGRWTYKFEEAAKQGAAAAIIIHEEEAAAYPWSVVENSWTGPQLDLQRKDLGMSRSILESWISLDVANEIFTFTGFNYDSLKEFALDKSFQAFVMKGLSLTSKINSNISYFSSHNLIGYKEGISRPDEYLIFMAHWDHLGVNDELVGDQIFNGAADN
;
A
#
# COMPACT_ATOMS: atom_id res chain seq x y z
N TYR A 1 3.12 -19.43 -0.71
CA TYR A 1 2.44 -19.43 -2.01
C TYR A 1 3.37 -19.81 -3.16
N ASN A 2 4.69 -19.70 -2.95
CA ASN A 2 5.66 -19.98 -4.00
C ASN A 2 5.40 -19.14 -5.28
N TRP A 3 5.23 -17.84 -5.10
CA TRP A 3 4.93 -16.83 -6.10
C TRP A 3 5.97 -15.73 -6.04
N ASN A 4 6.53 -15.34 -7.18
CA ASN A 4 7.56 -14.31 -7.26
C ASN A 4 7.48 -13.53 -8.58
N ASP A 5 6.90 -12.35 -8.56
CA ASP A 5 6.77 -11.47 -9.73
C ASP A 5 8.08 -10.78 -10.13
N TYR A 6 9.10 -10.86 -9.28
CA TYR A 6 10.43 -10.32 -9.56
C TYR A 6 11.40 -11.35 -10.18
N ASP A 7 10.92 -12.59 -10.38
CA ASP A 7 11.77 -13.63 -10.96
C ASP A 7 12.16 -13.28 -12.42
N GLY A 8 13.44 -13.40 -12.73
CA GLY A 8 13.95 -13.15 -14.08
C GLY A 8 14.04 -11.68 -14.52
N ILE A 9 13.70 -10.70 -13.65
CA ILE A 9 13.79 -9.28 -13.99
C ILE A 9 14.64 -8.51 -12.96
N ASP A 10 15.58 -7.68 -13.45
CA ASP A 10 16.32 -6.73 -12.61
C ASP A 10 15.61 -5.39 -12.57
N VAL A 11 15.10 -5.04 -11.38
CA VAL A 11 14.39 -3.77 -11.13
C VAL A 11 15.24 -2.73 -10.41
N LYS A 12 16.51 -3.02 -10.17
CA LYS A 12 17.40 -2.10 -9.46
C LYS A 12 17.49 -0.74 -10.15
N GLY A 13 17.16 0.31 -9.41
CA GLY A 13 17.16 1.68 -9.91
C GLY A 13 16.01 2.00 -10.88
N LYS A 14 15.05 1.11 -11.06
CA LYS A 14 13.88 1.31 -11.93
C LYS A 14 12.64 1.68 -11.14
N THR A 15 11.62 2.14 -11.85
CA THR A 15 10.26 2.28 -11.32
C THR A 15 9.51 0.98 -11.56
N VAL A 16 8.89 0.44 -10.52
CA VAL A 16 7.96 -0.70 -10.63
C VAL A 16 6.53 -0.22 -10.52
N VAL A 17 5.65 -0.79 -11.34
CA VAL A 17 4.20 -0.54 -11.32
C VAL A 17 3.52 -1.83 -10.90
N ILE A 18 2.72 -1.78 -9.85
CA ILE A 18 2.25 -2.96 -9.12
C ILE A 18 0.74 -2.86 -8.90
N LEU A 19 0.03 -3.98 -9.07
CA LEU A 19 -1.39 -4.09 -8.72
C LEU A 19 -1.56 -4.11 -7.19
N ILE A 20 -2.63 -3.48 -6.71
CA ILE A 20 -3.07 -3.66 -5.31
C ILE A 20 -3.68 -5.06 -5.12
N ASN A 21 -3.69 -5.56 -3.88
CA ASN A 21 -4.25 -6.84 -3.48
C ASN A 21 -3.47 -8.06 -4.03
N ASP A 22 -4.06 -9.23 -3.88
CA ASP A 22 -3.49 -10.52 -4.24
C ASP A 22 -4.07 -11.05 -5.56
N PRO A 23 -3.36 -11.89 -6.31
CA PRO A 23 -3.88 -12.50 -7.54
C PRO A 23 -5.19 -13.28 -7.36
N GLY A 24 -5.48 -13.75 -6.15
CA GLY A 24 -6.71 -14.47 -5.83
C GLY A 24 -7.97 -13.61 -5.76
N PHE A 25 -7.84 -12.30 -5.57
CA PHE A 25 -8.96 -11.41 -5.31
C PHE A 25 -10.02 -11.44 -6.41
N ASP A 26 -9.63 -11.20 -7.64
CA ASP A 26 -10.56 -11.15 -8.78
C ASP A 26 -11.21 -12.50 -9.07
N THR A 27 -10.49 -13.59 -8.85
CA THR A 27 -11.01 -14.94 -9.15
C THR A 27 -11.84 -15.53 -8.02
N GLY A 28 -11.68 -15.06 -6.79
CA GLY A 28 -12.27 -15.64 -5.59
C GLY A 28 -11.80 -17.07 -5.27
N ARG A 29 -10.78 -17.59 -5.96
CA ARG A 29 -10.28 -18.95 -5.77
C ARG A 29 -9.53 -19.08 -4.45
N LEU A 30 -10.06 -19.87 -3.51
CA LEU A 30 -9.46 -20.06 -2.18
C LEU A 30 -8.04 -20.66 -2.20
N ASN A 31 -7.70 -21.42 -3.23
CA ASN A 31 -6.37 -21.98 -3.39
C ASN A 31 -5.35 -20.97 -3.97
N LEU A 32 -5.78 -19.78 -4.34
CA LEU A 32 -4.94 -18.69 -4.81
C LEU A 32 -5.01 -17.53 -3.81
N PHE A 33 -4.01 -17.38 -2.96
CA PHE A 33 -3.88 -16.35 -1.93
C PHE A 33 -5.13 -16.18 -1.02
N ASN A 34 -5.84 -17.26 -0.71
CA ASN A 34 -7.10 -17.25 0.06
C ASN A 34 -8.28 -16.52 -0.62
N GLY A 35 -8.27 -16.42 -1.94
CA GLY A 35 -9.35 -15.81 -2.72
C GLY A 35 -9.52 -14.32 -2.42
N LYS A 36 -10.72 -13.89 -2.05
CA LYS A 36 -11.03 -12.48 -1.78
C LYS A 36 -10.45 -11.94 -0.46
N ALA A 37 -9.96 -12.80 0.42
CA ALA A 37 -9.33 -12.35 1.65
C ALA A 37 -7.92 -11.85 1.36
N MET A 38 -7.70 -10.53 1.54
CA MET A 38 -6.38 -9.92 1.36
C MET A 38 -5.38 -10.53 2.33
N THR A 39 -4.31 -11.14 1.80
CA THR A 39 -3.18 -11.59 2.62
C THR A 39 -2.24 -10.42 2.94
N TYR A 40 -1.21 -10.66 3.76
CA TYR A 40 -0.18 -9.64 4.00
C TYR A 40 0.50 -9.18 2.68
N TYR A 41 0.66 -10.07 1.71
CA TYR A 41 1.29 -9.79 0.43
C TYR A 41 0.44 -8.90 -0.49
N GLY A 42 -0.87 -8.88 -0.30
CA GLY A 42 -1.80 -7.99 -1.02
C GLY A 42 -1.79 -6.55 -0.51
N ARG A 43 -1.25 -6.30 0.68
CA ARG A 43 -1.23 -4.97 1.29
C ARG A 43 -0.27 -4.02 0.56
N TRP A 44 -0.68 -2.77 0.43
CA TRP A 44 0.14 -1.73 -0.20
C TRP A 44 1.49 -1.52 0.51
N THR A 45 1.51 -1.64 1.84
CA THR A 45 2.74 -1.54 2.62
C THR A 45 3.76 -2.59 2.21
N TYR A 46 3.33 -3.85 2.06
CA TYR A 46 4.20 -4.92 1.60
C TYR A 46 4.70 -4.68 0.17
N LYS A 47 3.86 -4.15 -0.73
CA LYS A 47 4.26 -3.86 -2.12
C LYS A 47 5.45 -2.88 -2.15
N PHE A 48 5.40 -1.83 -1.32
CA PHE A 48 6.51 -0.88 -1.20
C PHE A 48 7.74 -1.50 -0.55
N GLU A 49 7.56 -2.27 0.53
CA GLU A 49 8.66 -2.95 1.20
C GLU A 49 9.40 -3.91 0.28
N GLU A 50 8.67 -4.71 -0.48
CA GLU A 50 9.27 -5.68 -1.39
C GLU A 50 9.96 -4.98 -2.56
N ALA A 51 9.35 -3.97 -3.16
CA ALA A 51 9.99 -3.16 -4.20
C ALA A 51 11.34 -2.57 -3.73
N ALA A 52 11.37 -2.03 -2.51
CA ALA A 52 12.60 -1.50 -1.92
C ALA A 52 13.66 -2.60 -1.71
N LYS A 53 13.28 -3.78 -1.20
CA LYS A 53 14.20 -4.94 -1.06
C LYS A 53 14.78 -5.38 -2.39
N GLN A 54 14.01 -5.31 -3.46
CA GLN A 54 14.47 -5.63 -4.82
C GLN A 54 15.30 -4.50 -5.44
N GLY A 55 15.46 -3.37 -4.73
CA GLY A 55 16.29 -2.25 -5.15
C GLY A 55 15.61 -1.29 -6.14
N ALA A 56 14.29 -1.34 -6.25
CA ALA A 56 13.55 -0.39 -7.08
C ALA A 56 13.71 1.04 -6.56
N ALA A 57 13.97 1.99 -7.47
CA ALA A 57 14.07 3.39 -7.11
C ALA A 57 12.71 4.01 -6.81
N ALA A 58 11.67 3.54 -7.48
CA ALA A 58 10.31 3.98 -7.25
C ALA A 58 9.33 2.80 -7.33
N ALA A 59 8.26 2.88 -6.55
CA ALA A 59 7.15 1.95 -6.61
C ALA A 59 5.83 2.71 -6.75
N ILE A 60 5.03 2.32 -7.72
CA ILE A 60 3.73 2.91 -8.04
C ILE A 60 2.67 1.82 -7.93
N ILE A 61 1.69 2.02 -7.08
CA ILE A 61 0.56 1.10 -6.95
C ILE A 61 -0.60 1.62 -7.80
N ILE A 62 -1.18 0.73 -8.61
CA ILE A 62 -2.41 1.01 -9.33
C ILE A 62 -3.57 0.79 -8.37
N HIS A 63 -4.39 1.84 -8.20
CA HIS A 63 -5.58 1.77 -7.38
C HIS A 63 -6.77 1.24 -8.17
N GLU A 64 -7.42 0.22 -7.62
CA GLU A 64 -8.71 -0.29 -8.06
C GLU A 64 -9.64 -0.35 -6.85
N GLU A 65 -10.80 0.27 -6.94
CA GLU A 65 -11.71 0.45 -5.79
C GLU A 65 -12.11 -0.85 -5.11
N GLU A 66 -12.49 -1.86 -5.89
CA GLU A 66 -12.90 -3.16 -5.31
C GLU A 66 -11.71 -3.87 -4.65
N ALA A 67 -10.56 -3.88 -5.31
CA ALA A 67 -9.38 -4.56 -4.79
C ALA A 67 -8.76 -3.83 -3.59
N ALA A 68 -8.81 -2.51 -3.56
CA ALA A 68 -8.36 -1.69 -2.43
C ALA A 68 -9.36 -1.68 -1.27
N ALA A 69 -10.65 -1.93 -1.55
CA ALA A 69 -11.79 -1.84 -0.62
C ALA A 69 -12.13 -0.41 -0.17
N TYR A 70 -11.67 0.60 -0.90
CA TYR A 70 -12.02 2.02 -0.69
C TYR A 70 -11.89 2.81 -1.99
N PRO A 71 -12.62 3.95 -2.15
CA PRO A 71 -12.54 4.77 -3.35
C PRO A 71 -11.22 5.54 -3.47
N TRP A 72 -10.89 5.99 -4.68
CA TRP A 72 -9.68 6.79 -4.97
C TRP A 72 -9.55 8.03 -4.06
N SER A 73 -10.66 8.66 -3.71
CA SER A 73 -10.67 9.83 -2.83
C SER A 73 -10.04 9.56 -1.45
N VAL A 74 -10.06 8.32 -0.97
CA VAL A 74 -9.37 7.95 0.28
C VAL A 74 -7.86 8.04 0.09
N VAL A 75 -7.32 7.53 -1.01
CA VAL A 75 -5.89 7.67 -1.33
C VAL A 75 -5.52 9.15 -1.42
N GLU A 76 -6.26 9.90 -2.22
CA GLU A 76 -6.01 11.32 -2.47
C GLU A 76 -6.00 12.13 -1.16
N ASN A 77 -7.01 11.97 -0.32
CA ASN A 77 -7.12 12.69 0.93
C ASN A 77 -6.10 12.23 1.98
N SER A 78 -5.79 10.93 2.04
CA SER A 78 -4.82 10.38 3.00
C SER A 78 -3.38 10.82 2.71
N TRP A 79 -3.06 11.13 1.44
CA TRP A 79 -1.71 11.56 1.04
C TRP A 79 -1.60 13.07 0.84
N THR A 80 -2.66 13.81 1.15
CA THR A 80 -2.68 15.27 1.16
C THR A 80 -2.37 15.76 2.59
N GLY A 81 -1.52 16.79 2.69
CA GLY A 81 -1.14 17.36 3.99
C GLY A 81 0.01 16.60 4.71
N PRO A 82 0.15 16.76 6.02
CA PRO A 82 1.22 16.16 6.79
C PRO A 82 1.18 14.63 6.78
N GLN A 83 2.30 14.01 6.45
CA GLN A 83 2.45 12.56 6.48
C GLN A 83 3.26 12.14 7.71
N LEU A 84 2.73 11.18 8.46
CA LEU A 84 3.34 10.68 9.68
C LEU A 84 4.09 9.38 9.41
N ASP A 85 5.31 9.27 9.89
CA ASP A 85 6.08 8.03 9.89
C ASP A 85 6.95 7.94 11.15
N LEU A 86 7.36 6.75 11.49
CA LEU A 86 8.30 6.53 12.59
C LEU A 86 9.70 7.00 12.18
N GLN A 87 10.38 7.67 13.09
CA GLN A 87 11.79 8.00 12.90
C GLN A 87 12.61 6.71 12.81
N ARG A 88 13.09 6.39 11.61
CA ARG A 88 13.90 5.20 11.34
C ARG A 88 15.38 5.49 11.62
N LYS A 89 16.12 4.47 12.07
CA LYS A 89 17.56 4.60 12.33
C LYS A 89 18.37 4.94 11.09
N ASP A 90 17.94 4.45 9.93
CA ASP A 90 18.55 4.68 8.63
C ASP A 90 17.98 5.91 7.90
N LEU A 91 17.15 6.71 8.56
CA LEU A 91 16.47 7.88 7.97
C LEU A 91 15.65 7.55 6.71
N GLY A 92 15.16 6.33 6.62
CA GLY A 92 14.36 5.87 5.48
C GLY A 92 15.16 5.44 4.26
N MET A 93 16.48 5.33 4.36
CA MET A 93 17.36 4.95 3.25
C MET A 93 17.15 3.52 2.74
N SER A 94 16.48 2.67 3.50
CA SER A 94 16.06 1.32 3.09
C SER A 94 14.77 1.29 2.28
N ARG A 95 14.09 2.43 2.10
CA ARG A 95 12.87 2.55 1.29
C ARG A 95 13.21 2.93 -0.16
N SER A 96 12.24 2.74 -1.07
CA SER A 96 12.33 3.34 -2.40
C SER A 96 12.31 4.87 -2.30
N ILE A 97 12.98 5.55 -3.23
CA ILE A 97 13.06 7.02 -3.26
C ILE A 97 11.67 7.64 -3.42
N LEU A 98 10.79 6.97 -4.14
CA LEU A 98 9.41 7.38 -4.34
C LEU A 98 8.49 6.18 -4.13
N GLU A 99 7.48 6.36 -3.31
CA GLU A 99 6.36 5.45 -3.11
C GLU A 99 5.09 6.23 -3.41
N SER A 100 4.29 5.77 -4.37
CA SER A 100 3.13 6.52 -4.83
C SER A 100 2.00 5.61 -5.33
N TRP A 101 0.87 6.23 -5.59
CA TRP A 101 -0.30 5.60 -6.19
C TRP A 101 -0.69 6.32 -7.47
N ILE A 102 -1.34 5.60 -8.38
CA ILE A 102 -2.05 6.17 -9.53
C ILE A 102 -3.46 5.62 -9.58
N SER A 103 -4.38 6.42 -10.08
CA SER A 103 -5.74 5.96 -10.34
C SER A 103 -5.77 4.96 -11.51
N LEU A 104 -6.84 4.18 -11.60
CA LEU A 104 -7.05 3.24 -12.70
C LEU A 104 -7.07 3.93 -14.06
N ASP A 105 -7.65 5.14 -14.15
CA ASP A 105 -7.69 5.90 -15.39
C ASP A 105 -6.28 6.26 -15.87
N VAL A 106 -5.44 6.77 -14.98
CA VAL A 106 -4.02 7.07 -15.29
C VAL A 106 -3.26 5.81 -15.69
N ALA A 107 -3.51 4.68 -15.01
CA ALA A 107 -2.92 3.41 -15.40
C ALA A 107 -3.33 3.02 -16.83
N ASN A 108 -4.60 3.09 -17.17
CA ASN A 108 -5.11 2.79 -18.52
C ASN A 108 -4.47 3.67 -19.58
N GLU A 109 -4.29 4.96 -19.32
CA GLU A 109 -3.59 5.88 -20.23
C GLU A 109 -2.14 5.45 -20.47
N ILE A 110 -1.40 5.13 -19.39
CA ILE A 110 0.00 4.68 -19.47
C ILE A 110 0.11 3.37 -20.27
N PHE A 111 -0.74 2.38 -20.00
CA PHE A 111 -0.72 1.10 -20.70
C PHE A 111 -1.09 1.28 -22.16
N THR A 112 -2.12 2.06 -22.49
CA THR A 112 -2.53 2.36 -23.86
C THR A 112 -1.41 3.06 -24.64
N PHE A 113 -0.73 4.04 -24.01
CA PHE A 113 0.40 4.75 -24.61
C PHE A 113 1.55 3.80 -24.98
N THR A 114 1.76 2.77 -24.17
CA THR A 114 2.81 1.76 -24.39
C THR A 114 2.38 0.60 -25.29
N GLY A 115 1.15 0.64 -25.79
CA GLY A 115 0.61 -0.38 -26.70
C GLY A 115 0.08 -1.61 -26.00
N PHE A 116 -0.16 -1.54 -24.69
CA PHE A 116 -0.75 -2.62 -23.90
C PHE A 116 -2.21 -2.34 -23.57
N ASN A 117 -2.96 -3.40 -23.32
CA ASN A 117 -4.29 -3.36 -22.74
C ASN A 117 -4.20 -3.77 -21.27
N TYR A 118 -4.65 -2.90 -20.36
CA TYR A 118 -4.56 -3.12 -18.93
C TYR A 118 -5.32 -4.38 -18.48
N ASP A 119 -6.57 -4.53 -18.90
CA ASP A 119 -7.42 -5.65 -18.47
C ASP A 119 -6.84 -7.01 -18.91
N SER A 120 -6.32 -7.08 -20.14
CA SER A 120 -5.67 -8.29 -20.63
C SER A 120 -4.39 -8.64 -19.84
N LEU A 121 -3.60 -7.64 -19.47
CA LEU A 121 -2.41 -7.86 -18.65
C LEU A 121 -2.77 -8.23 -17.22
N LYS A 122 -3.80 -7.62 -16.66
CA LYS A 122 -4.32 -7.97 -15.35
C LYS A 122 -4.79 -9.42 -15.30
N GLU A 123 -5.55 -9.86 -16.33
CA GLU A 123 -5.97 -11.25 -16.44
C GLU A 123 -4.77 -12.21 -16.56
N PHE A 124 -3.78 -11.84 -17.35
CA PHE A 124 -2.55 -12.63 -17.48
C PHE A 124 -1.75 -12.70 -16.18
N ALA A 125 -1.75 -11.62 -15.38
CA ALA A 125 -1.09 -11.59 -14.08
C ALA A 125 -1.73 -12.52 -13.02
N LEU A 126 -2.89 -13.09 -13.27
CA LEU A 126 -3.49 -14.13 -12.43
C LEU A 126 -2.85 -15.51 -12.63
N ASP A 127 -2.04 -15.68 -13.64
CA ASP A 127 -1.33 -16.93 -13.90
C ASP A 127 0.07 -16.89 -13.31
N LYS A 128 0.46 -17.98 -12.66
CA LYS A 128 1.78 -18.12 -12.04
C LYS A 128 2.95 -18.08 -13.05
N SER A 129 2.67 -18.31 -14.32
CA SER A 129 3.65 -18.18 -15.40
C SER A 129 3.86 -16.73 -15.86
N PHE A 130 3.10 -15.78 -15.32
CA PHE A 130 3.32 -14.37 -15.60
C PHE A 130 4.75 -13.96 -15.28
N GLN A 131 5.35 -13.22 -16.18
CA GLN A 131 6.67 -12.61 -15.96
C GLN A 131 6.55 -11.11 -16.14
N ALA A 132 7.03 -10.38 -15.12
CA ALA A 132 7.11 -8.94 -15.23
C ALA A 132 8.02 -8.53 -16.41
N PHE A 133 7.71 -7.41 -17.02
CA PHE A 133 8.38 -6.94 -18.22
C PHE A 133 8.67 -5.44 -18.18
N VAL A 134 9.57 -4.99 -19.02
CA VAL A 134 9.95 -3.58 -19.11
C VAL A 134 9.02 -2.85 -20.09
N MET A 135 8.30 -1.86 -19.61
CA MET A 135 7.57 -0.91 -20.45
C MET A 135 8.55 0.10 -21.05
N LYS A 136 8.86 -0.07 -22.33
CA LYS A 136 9.84 0.76 -23.04
C LYS A 136 9.28 2.15 -23.34
N GLY A 137 10.16 3.15 -23.36
CA GLY A 137 9.79 4.52 -23.74
C GLY A 137 9.16 5.36 -22.62
N LEU A 138 9.06 4.82 -21.41
CA LEU A 138 8.59 5.56 -20.22
C LEU A 138 9.77 5.97 -19.33
N SER A 139 9.63 7.14 -18.74
CA SER A 139 10.47 7.61 -17.65
C SER A 139 9.64 8.34 -16.62
N LEU A 140 10.04 8.23 -15.35
CA LEU A 140 9.41 8.95 -14.25
C LEU A 140 10.37 10.03 -13.75
N THR A 141 9.85 11.25 -13.64
CA THR A 141 10.54 12.36 -12.97
C THR A 141 9.63 12.90 -11.88
N SER A 142 10.15 13.02 -10.67
CA SER A 142 9.44 13.58 -9.52
C SER A 142 10.31 14.58 -8.78
N LYS A 143 9.71 15.64 -8.28
CA LYS A 143 10.34 16.61 -7.38
C LYS A 143 9.41 16.86 -6.21
N ILE A 144 9.83 16.43 -5.02
CA ILE A 144 9.08 16.59 -3.78
C ILE A 144 9.88 17.52 -2.86
N ASN A 145 9.22 18.55 -2.33
CA ASN A 145 9.76 19.41 -1.29
C ASN A 145 9.03 19.08 0.01
N SER A 146 9.76 18.63 1.01
CA SER A 146 9.20 18.25 2.31
C SER A 146 9.81 19.09 3.42
N ASN A 147 8.97 19.51 4.36
CA ASN A 147 9.39 20.05 5.65
C ASN A 147 9.25 18.94 6.70
N ILE A 148 10.35 18.59 7.36
CA ILE A 148 10.35 17.52 8.36
C ILE A 148 10.34 18.13 9.74
N SER A 149 9.39 17.71 10.58
CA SER A 149 9.33 18.01 12.00
C SER A 149 9.23 16.73 12.81
N TYR A 150 9.68 16.81 14.08
CA TYR A 150 9.66 15.66 14.98
C TYR A 150 8.78 15.95 16.16
N PHE A 151 8.00 14.97 16.56
CA PHE A 151 7.23 14.98 17.78
C PHE A 151 7.20 13.58 18.41
N SER A 152 6.72 13.47 19.63
CA SER A 152 6.61 12.20 20.33
C SER A 152 5.15 11.90 20.62
N SER A 153 4.77 10.65 20.46
CA SER A 153 3.51 10.10 20.91
C SER A 153 3.75 8.85 21.75
N HIS A 154 2.72 8.31 22.37
CA HIS A 154 2.81 7.19 23.28
C HIS A 154 1.76 6.14 22.97
N ASN A 155 2.16 4.88 23.02
CA ASN A 155 1.21 3.77 23.12
C ASN A 155 0.93 3.49 24.58
N LEU A 156 -0.34 3.39 24.97
CA LEU A 156 -0.75 2.95 26.29
C LEU A 156 -0.97 1.44 26.27
N ILE A 157 -0.20 0.71 27.06
CA ILE A 157 -0.31 -0.74 27.16
C ILE A 157 -0.70 -1.11 28.57
N GLY A 158 -1.83 -1.78 28.72
CA GLY A 158 -2.25 -2.43 29.94
C GLY A 158 -2.32 -3.93 29.74
N TYR A 159 -1.94 -4.73 30.71
CA TYR A 159 -2.13 -6.17 30.63
C TYR A 159 -2.59 -6.76 31.96
N LYS A 160 -3.29 -7.89 31.85
CA LYS A 160 -3.65 -8.74 32.96
C LYS A 160 -3.11 -10.14 32.70
N GLU A 161 -2.28 -10.64 33.60
CA GLU A 161 -1.70 -11.98 33.48
C GLU A 161 -2.77 -13.07 33.52
N GLY A 162 -2.63 -14.04 32.64
CA GLY A 162 -3.45 -15.24 32.60
C GLY A 162 -3.09 -16.22 33.73
N ILE A 163 -4.09 -16.90 34.30
CA ILE A 163 -3.87 -17.86 35.38
C ILE A 163 -3.52 -19.25 34.84
N SER A 164 -4.23 -19.69 33.79
CA SER A 164 -4.13 -21.07 33.28
C SER A 164 -3.16 -21.21 32.11
N ARG A 165 -2.97 -20.14 31.33
CA ARG A 165 -2.09 -20.10 30.13
C ARG A 165 -1.36 -18.76 30.05
N PRO A 166 -0.40 -18.50 30.95
CA PRO A 166 0.23 -17.18 31.07
C PRO A 166 1.06 -16.78 29.84
N ASP A 167 1.45 -17.74 29.00
CA ASP A 167 2.24 -17.51 27.77
C ASP A 167 1.36 -17.29 26.52
N GLU A 168 0.03 -17.35 26.67
CA GLU A 168 -0.90 -17.06 25.59
C GLU A 168 -1.56 -15.70 25.81
N TYR A 169 -1.57 -14.86 24.76
CA TYR A 169 -2.07 -13.49 24.85
C TYR A 169 -3.31 -13.30 23.97
N LEU A 170 -4.35 -12.71 24.56
CA LEU A 170 -5.47 -12.12 23.83
C LEU A 170 -5.24 -10.61 23.80
N ILE A 171 -5.08 -10.04 22.61
CA ILE A 171 -4.73 -8.63 22.43
C ILE A 171 -5.93 -7.89 21.88
N PHE A 172 -6.38 -6.84 22.59
CA PHE A 172 -7.34 -5.85 22.10
C PHE A 172 -6.55 -4.60 21.75
N MET A 173 -6.82 -4.05 20.57
CA MET A 173 -6.16 -2.83 20.09
C MET A 173 -7.21 -1.83 19.63
N ALA A 174 -7.00 -0.58 19.96
CA ALA A 174 -7.73 0.55 19.42
C ALA A 174 -6.74 1.71 19.27
N HIS A 175 -6.87 2.51 18.22
CA HIS A 175 -6.11 3.76 18.13
C HIS A 175 -6.91 4.90 18.78
N TRP A 176 -6.24 5.86 19.36
CA TRP A 176 -6.85 7.01 20.05
C TRP A 176 -6.65 8.33 19.30
N ASP A 177 -5.99 8.25 18.17
CA ASP A 177 -5.86 9.32 17.19
C ASP A 177 -6.91 9.11 16.08
N HIS A 178 -7.61 10.19 15.72
CA HIS A 178 -8.56 10.20 14.61
C HIS A 178 -8.31 11.46 13.77
N LEU A 179 -9.25 11.84 12.90
CA LEU A 179 -9.08 12.97 11.97
C LEU A 179 -8.98 14.33 12.68
N GLY A 180 -9.30 14.40 13.97
CA GLY A 180 -9.18 15.60 14.78
C GLY A 180 -10.33 16.58 14.58
N VAL A 181 -10.00 17.84 14.34
CA VAL A 181 -10.95 18.94 14.22
C VAL A 181 -10.88 19.54 12.80
N ASN A 182 -12.02 19.85 12.22
CA ASN A 182 -12.13 20.64 11.01
C ASN A 182 -12.95 21.89 11.27
N ASP A 183 -12.30 23.03 11.37
CA ASP A 183 -12.91 24.34 11.68
C ASP A 183 -13.84 24.86 10.57
N GLU A 184 -13.81 24.27 9.38
CA GLU A 184 -14.68 24.62 8.25
C GLU A 184 -16.07 24.00 8.36
N LEU A 185 -16.26 23.02 9.25
CA LEU A 185 -17.55 22.37 9.47
C LEU A 185 -18.46 23.23 10.32
N VAL A 186 -19.74 23.26 9.97
CA VAL A 186 -20.80 23.91 10.76
C VAL A 186 -21.38 22.88 11.74
N GLY A 187 -21.41 23.21 13.03
CA GLY A 187 -21.91 22.34 14.07
C GLY A 187 -20.79 21.60 14.80
N ASP A 188 -20.86 20.28 14.88
CA ASP A 188 -19.79 19.48 15.48
C ASP A 188 -18.59 19.41 14.53
N GLN A 189 -17.51 20.03 14.95
CA GLN A 189 -16.26 20.13 14.20
C GLN A 189 -15.28 18.99 14.52
N ILE A 190 -15.61 18.15 15.49
CA ILE A 190 -14.76 17.05 15.96
C ILE A 190 -15.14 15.77 15.24
N PHE A 191 -14.17 15.11 14.62
CA PHE A 191 -14.33 13.74 14.15
C PHE A 191 -14.19 12.77 15.33
N ASN A 192 -15.31 12.36 15.88
CA ASN A 192 -15.35 11.58 17.13
C ASN A 192 -14.88 10.12 16.99
N GLY A 193 -14.85 9.58 15.77
CA GLY A 193 -14.33 8.24 15.49
C GLY A 193 -15.15 7.09 16.08
N ALA A 194 -16.38 7.33 16.52
CA ALA A 194 -17.17 6.35 17.27
C ALA A 194 -17.48 5.01 16.56
N ALA A 195 -17.26 4.97 15.24
CA ALA A 195 -17.45 3.77 14.42
C ALA A 195 -16.14 3.22 13.82
N ASP A 196 -15.02 3.84 14.13
CA ASP A 196 -13.72 3.53 13.52
C ASP A 196 -12.82 2.66 14.44
N ASN A 197 -13.14 2.56 15.73
CA ASN A 197 -12.42 1.74 16.73
C ASN A 197 -13.32 0.75 17.44
#